data_0f8d24dcf8f0251efe0d7311748fc851
#
_entry.id   0f8d24dcf8f0251efe0d7311748fc851
#
_cell.length_a   1.000
_cell.length_b   1.000
_cell.length_c   1.000
_cell.angle_alpha   90.00
_cell.angle_beta   90.00
_cell.angle_gamma   90.00
#
_symmetry.space_group_name_H-M   'P 1'
#
loop_
_entity.id
_entity.type
_entity.pdbx_description
1 polymer ?
#
loop_
_entity_poly.entity_id
_entity_poly.type
_entity_poly.pdbx_seq_one_letter_code
_entity_poly.pdbx_strand_id
1 'polypeptide(L)'
;MLAAKIVPKYRDEHCAILALNDGGVMVGAQIASQLKCIIMLMLSEDIMLPREPDALAGITSSGDFAYNSQLSAGEVEEYTSEYFGLIEQEKRTTMHDLNRLVGKGSVANRDLLKGQTIILVSDGLKSAFSLDLALAYLKMIDIKKLVIATPIASVKAVDRMHIAGDELYCLSVVEDYISTDHYYDKRDIPEHDEIINMLKNLIEMWQ
;
A
#
# COMPACT_ATOMS: atom_id res chain seq x y z
N MET A 1 14.26 0.14 13.28
CA MET A 1 15.08 1.14 12.54
C MET A 1 14.21 2.24 11.91
N LEU A 2 13.17 1.92 11.13
CA LEU A 2 12.25 2.91 10.53
C LEU A 2 11.52 3.73 11.60
N ALA A 3 10.89 3.08 12.58
CA ALA A 3 10.24 3.73 13.69
C ALA A 3 11.15 4.74 14.43
N ALA A 4 12.42 4.41 14.64
CA ALA A 4 13.36 5.32 15.31
C ALA A 4 13.64 6.62 14.51
N LYS A 5 13.41 6.63 13.19
CA LYS A 5 13.53 7.84 12.35
C LYS A 5 12.22 8.63 12.30
N ILE A 6 11.09 7.96 12.30
CA ILE A 6 9.77 8.56 12.09
C ILE A 6 9.19 9.09 13.41
N VAL A 7 9.18 8.26 14.46
CA VAL A 7 8.50 8.56 15.72
C VAL A 7 8.92 9.89 16.37
N PRO A 8 10.22 10.24 16.45
CA PRO A 8 10.61 11.51 17.07
C PRO A 8 10.02 12.74 16.38
N LYS A 9 9.78 12.67 15.07
CA LYS A 9 9.26 13.79 14.27
C LYS A 9 7.74 13.92 14.32
N TYR A 10 7.03 12.79 14.45
CA TYR A 10 5.57 12.74 14.32
C TYR A 10 4.85 12.47 15.64
N ARG A 11 5.59 12.45 16.77
CA ARG A 11 5.03 12.10 18.10
C ARG A 11 3.86 12.99 18.53
N ASP A 12 3.90 14.27 18.17
CA ASP A 12 2.90 15.27 18.54
C ASP A 12 1.95 15.62 17.39
N GLU A 13 1.95 14.80 16.32
CA GLU A 13 1.06 14.98 15.18
C GLU A 13 -0.06 13.94 15.18
N HIS A 14 -1.24 14.36 14.68
CA HIS A 14 -2.32 13.42 14.40
C HIS A 14 -1.97 12.60 13.15
N CYS A 15 -1.58 11.37 13.37
CA CYS A 15 -1.16 10.45 12.32
C CYS A 15 -2.12 9.28 12.17
N ALA A 16 -2.17 8.73 10.96
CA ALA A 16 -2.73 7.42 10.67
C ALA A 16 -1.77 6.64 9.78
N ILE A 17 -1.64 5.34 10.02
CA ILE A 17 -0.81 4.46 9.20
C ILE A 17 -1.71 3.73 8.21
N LEU A 18 -1.32 3.77 6.95
CA LEU A 18 -1.91 3.00 5.87
C LEU A 18 -0.89 2.00 5.35
N ALA A 19 -1.07 0.73 5.68
CA ALA A 19 -0.24 -0.36 5.20
C ALA A 19 -0.69 -0.80 3.80
N LEU A 20 0.26 -1.04 2.90
CA LEU A 20 0.00 -1.46 1.52
C LEU A 20 -0.13 -2.98 1.36
N ASN A 21 0.35 -3.74 2.33
CA ASN A 21 0.34 -5.19 2.34
C ASN A 21 0.50 -5.72 3.77
N ASP A 22 0.36 -7.03 3.95
CA ASP A 22 0.47 -7.69 5.26
C ASP A 22 1.84 -7.46 5.91
N GLY A 23 2.93 -7.51 5.15
CA GLY A 23 4.27 -7.15 5.65
C GLY A 23 4.37 -5.68 6.07
N GLY A 24 3.69 -4.79 5.35
CA GLY A 24 3.53 -3.39 5.71
C GLY A 24 2.80 -3.19 7.04
N VAL A 25 1.83 -4.05 7.37
CA VAL A 25 1.18 -4.04 8.70
C VAL A 25 2.19 -4.34 9.79
N MET A 26 3.07 -5.33 9.59
CA MET A 26 4.10 -5.68 10.58
C MET A 26 5.08 -4.53 10.83
N VAL A 27 5.49 -3.84 9.77
CA VAL A 27 6.36 -2.65 9.86
C VAL A 27 5.58 -1.47 10.48
N GLY A 28 4.36 -1.24 10.02
CA GLY A 28 3.49 -0.15 10.47
C GLY A 28 3.08 -0.26 11.93
N ALA A 29 2.81 -1.47 12.43
CA ALA A 29 2.46 -1.72 13.82
C ALA A 29 3.56 -1.26 14.81
N GLN A 30 4.83 -1.39 14.41
CA GLN A 30 5.97 -0.89 15.19
C GLN A 30 5.97 0.65 15.32
N ILE A 31 5.48 1.34 14.30
CA ILE A 31 5.36 2.81 14.27
C ILE A 31 4.08 3.21 15.01
N ALA A 32 2.95 2.56 14.70
CA ALA A 32 1.65 2.83 15.30
C ALA A 32 1.66 2.73 16.82
N SER A 33 2.28 1.68 17.37
CA SER A 33 2.37 1.46 18.82
C SER A 33 3.10 2.58 19.55
N GLN A 34 4.12 3.18 18.92
CA GLN A 34 4.91 4.26 19.51
C GLN A 34 4.27 5.64 19.31
N LEU A 35 3.59 5.88 18.17
CA LEU A 35 2.85 7.09 17.89
C LEU A 35 1.46 7.10 18.54
N LYS A 36 0.98 5.95 19.01
CA LYS A 36 -0.39 5.74 19.52
C LYS A 36 -1.44 6.19 18.51
N CYS A 37 -1.28 5.77 17.25
CA CYS A 37 -2.15 6.11 16.15
C CYS A 37 -2.76 4.87 15.49
N ILE A 38 -3.86 5.07 14.78
CA ILE A 38 -4.54 3.97 14.07
C ILE A 38 -3.66 3.43 12.95
N ILE A 39 -3.81 2.13 12.70
CA ILE A 39 -3.23 1.45 11.54
C ILE A 39 -4.33 0.75 10.78
N MET A 40 -4.31 0.88 9.46
CA MET A 40 -5.25 0.26 8.53
C MET A 40 -4.51 -0.42 7.41
N LEU A 41 -5.11 -1.46 6.86
CA LEU A 41 -4.61 -2.18 5.68
C LEU A 41 -5.42 -1.77 4.45
N MET A 42 -4.74 -1.33 3.41
CA MET A 42 -5.33 -1.12 2.09
C MET A 42 -5.30 -2.45 1.34
N LEU A 43 -6.45 -3.05 1.18
CA LEU A 43 -6.58 -4.24 0.34
C LEU A 43 -6.62 -3.83 -1.13
N SER A 44 -5.71 -4.38 -1.91
CA SER A 44 -5.65 -4.18 -3.36
C SER A 44 -5.15 -5.44 -4.04
N GLU A 45 -5.56 -5.62 -5.28
CA GLU A 45 -5.15 -6.73 -6.14
C GLU A 45 -4.76 -6.22 -7.51
N ASP A 46 -3.80 -6.89 -8.11
CA ASP A 46 -3.28 -6.59 -9.43
C ASP A 46 -4.14 -7.24 -10.51
N ILE A 47 -4.36 -6.51 -11.62
CA ILE A 47 -5.00 -7.01 -12.83
C ILE A 47 -3.90 -7.38 -13.82
N MET A 48 -3.73 -8.68 -14.00
CA MET A 48 -2.72 -9.25 -14.89
C MET A 48 -3.30 -9.53 -16.27
N LEU A 49 -2.50 -9.33 -17.31
CA LEU A 49 -2.84 -9.78 -18.66
C LEU A 49 -2.15 -11.12 -18.98
N PRO A 50 -2.76 -11.95 -19.83
CA PRO A 50 -2.14 -13.20 -20.26
C PRO A 50 -0.79 -12.94 -20.94
N ARG A 51 0.26 -13.64 -20.50
CA ARG A 51 1.64 -13.58 -21.01
C ARG A 51 2.42 -12.29 -20.69
N GLU A 52 1.82 -11.32 -20.02
CA GLU A 52 2.53 -10.14 -19.55
C GLU A 52 3.14 -10.39 -18.17
N PRO A 53 4.41 -10.05 -17.95
CA PRO A 53 5.09 -10.28 -16.68
C PRO A 53 4.67 -9.28 -15.60
N ASP A 54 4.21 -8.11 -16.00
CA ASP A 54 3.84 -7.00 -15.12
C ASP A 54 2.33 -6.76 -15.14
N ALA A 55 1.81 -6.28 -14.01
CA ALA A 55 0.40 -5.92 -13.92
C ALA A 55 0.07 -4.76 -14.86
N LEU A 56 -1.05 -4.85 -15.57
CA LEU A 56 -1.60 -3.75 -16.36
C LEU A 56 -2.15 -2.64 -15.44
N ALA A 57 -2.84 -3.04 -14.42
CA ALA A 57 -3.59 -2.17 -13.55
C ALA A 57 -3.79 -2.84 -12.19
N GLY A 58 -4.40 -2.13 -11.27
CA GLY A 58 -4.87 -2.71 -10.01
C GLY A 58 -6.11 -2.02 -9.51
N ILE A 59 -6.75 -2.65 -8.56
CA ILE A 59 -7.98 -2.18 -7.95
C ILE A 59 -7.92 -2.35 -6.44
N THR A 60 -8.42 -1.35 -5.69
CA THR A 60 -8.56 -1.44 -4.24
C THR A 60 -9.93 -2.01 -3.86
N SER A 61 -10.07 -2.48 -2.63
CA SER A 61 -11.36 -2.90 -2.07
C SER A 61 -12.43 -1.80 -2.04
N SER A 62 -12.01 -0.53 -2.15
CA SER A 62 -12.91 0.63 -2.26
C SER A 62 -13.33 0.93 -3.69
N GLY A 63 -12.82 0.18 -4.68
CA GLY A 63 -13.10 0.37 -6.10
C GLY A 63 -12.20 1.39 -6.80
N ASP A 64 -11.17 1.92 -6.12
CA ASP A 64 -10.19 2.79 -6.76
C ASP A 64 -9.35 1.97 -7.72
N PHE A 65 -9.17 2.48 -8.93
CA PHE A 65 -8.48 1.82 -10.01
C PHE A 65 -7.34 2.69 -10.52
N ALA A 66 -6.18 2.09 -10.77
CA ALA A 66 -5.05 2.78 -11.39
C ALA A 66 -4.36 1.85 -12.40
N TYR A 67 -3.94 2.43 -13.52
CA TYR A 67 -3.03 1.75 -14.44
C TYR A 67 -1.60 1.79 -13.89
N ASN A 68 -0.82 0.78 -14.25
CA ASN A 68 0.59 0.73 -13.89
C ASN A 68 1.36 1.88 -14.57
N SER A 69 1.87 2.81 -13.77
CA SER A 69 2.59 3.99 -14.26
C SER A 69 3.92 3.67 -14.97
N GLN A 70 4.38 2.43 -14.94
CA GLN A 70 5.55 1.98 -15.70
C GLN A 70 5.23 1.71 -17.17
N LEU A 71 3.95 1.55 -17.52
CA LEU A 71 3.49 1.44 -18.89
C LEU A 71 3.33 2.82 -19.52
N SER A 72 3.70 2.93 -20.78
CA SER A 72 3.42 4.14 -21.56
C SER A 72 1.92 4.27 -21.86
N ALA A 73 1.48 5.49 -22.14
CA ALA A 73 0.07 5.72 -22.52
C ALA A 73 -0.35 4.92 -23.76
N GLY A 74 0.57 4.70 -24.72
CA GLY A 74 0.31 3.88 -25.90
C GLY A 74 0.11 2.41 -25.58
N GLU A 75 0.94 1.84 -24.71
CA GLU A 75 0.78 0.44 -24.24
C GLU A 75 -0.54 0.27 -23.49
N VAL A 76 -0.89 1.20 -22.62
CA VAL A 76 -2.18 1.16 -21.90
C VAL A 76 -3.36 1.21 -22.88
N GLU A 77 -3.31 2.07 -23.90
CA GLU A 77 -4.36 2.18 -24.91
C GLU A 77 -4.47 0.90 -25.75
N GLU A 78 -3.35 0.34 -26.18
CA GLU A 78 -3.28 -0.92 -26.93
C GLU A 78 -3.87 -2.08 -26.12
N TYR A 79 -3.38 -2.32 -24.90
CA TYR A 79 -3.86 -3.38 -24.02
C TYR A 79 -5.35 -3.20 -23.66
N THR A 80 -5.77 -1.96 -23.38
CA THR A 80 -7.16 -1.69 -23.05
C THR A 80 -8.09 -1.98 -24.23
N SER A 81 -7.66 -1.66 -25.45
CA SER A 81 -8.44 -1.94 -26.66
C SER A 81 -8.50 -3.44 -26.97
N GLU A 82 -7.35 -4.14 -26.88
CA GLU A 82 -7.26 -5.55 -27.22
C GLU A 82 -7.94 -6.45 -26.19
N TYR A 83 -7.75 -6.15 -24.89
CA TYR A 83 -8.21 -7.02 -23.80
C TYR A 83 -9.40 -6.44 -23.03
N PHE A 84 -10.17 -5.50 -23.60
CA PHE A 84 -11.28 -4.82 -22.92
C PHE A 84 -12.21 -5.76 -22.16
N GLY A 85 -12.69 -6.83 -22.81
CA GLY A 85 -13.60 -7.79 -22.20
C GLY A 85 -12.98 -8.56 -21.01
N LEU A 86 -11.70 -8.91 -21.13
CA LEU A 86 -10.96 -9.60 -20.08
C LEU A 86 -10.74 -8.65 -18.87
N ILE A 87 -10.30 -7.42 -19.14
CA ILE A 87 -10.06 -6.42 -18.08
C ILE A 87 -11.34 -6.18 -17.27
N GLU A 88 -12.47 -6.03 -17.93
CA GLU A 88 -13.75 -5.81 -17.25
C GLU A 88 -14.24 -7.07 -16.49
N GLN A 89 -13.89 -8.25 -16.94
CA GLN A 89 -14.14 -9.49 -16.22
C GLN A 89 -13.24 -9.58 -14.98
N GLU A 90 -11.94 -9.37 -15.14
CA GLU A 90 -10.97 -9.39 -14.04
C GLU A 90 -11.31 -8.35 -12.97
N LYS A 91 -11.66 -7.14 -13.34
CA LYS A 91 -12.14 -6.11 -12.39
C LYS A 91 -13.30 -6.61 -11.52
N ARG A 92 -14.28 -7.29 -12.11
CA ARG A 92 -15.44 -7.79 -11.38
C ARG A 92 -15.09 -8.94 -10.45
N THR A 93 -14.28 -9.89 -10.93
CA THR A 93 -13.81 -11.03 -10.14
C THR A 93 -12.97 -10.55 -8.97
N THR A 94 -12.00 -9.69 -9.22
CA THR A 94 -11.11 -9.11 -8.22
C THR A 94 -11.89 -8.31 -7.16
N MET A 95 -12.85 -7.47 -7.58
CA MET A 95 -13.72 -6.76 -6.63
C MET A 95 -14.55 -7.68 -5.77
N HIS A 96 -15.08 -8.78 -6.34
CA HIS A 96 -15.82 -9.77 -5.57
C HIS A 96 -14.94 -10.43 -4.51
N ASP A 97 -13.71 -10.80 -4.86
CA ASP A 97 -12.76 -11.44 -3.94
C ASP A 97 -12.28 -10.48 -2.86
N LEU A 98 -11.95 -9.24 -3.22
CA LEU A 98 -11.61 -8.18 -2.25
C LEU A 98 -12.77 -7.93 -1.27
N ASN A 99 -14.01 -7.82 -1.75
CA ASN A 99 -15.18 -7.62 -0.89
C ASN A 99 -15.39 -8.78 0.09
N ARG A 100 -15.07 -10.00 -0.30
CA ARG A 100 -15.11 -11.16 0.59
C ARG A 100 -14.07 -11.06 1.72
N LEU A 101 -12.90 -10.50 1.43
CA LEU A 101 -11.86 -10.23 2.42
C LEU A 101 -12.25 -9.06 3.34
N VAL A 102 -12.82 -8.00 2.79
CA VAL A 102 -13.33 -6.83 3.56
C VAL A 102 -14.36 -7.24 4.62
N GLY A 103 -15.25 -8.17 4.31
CA GLY A 103 -16.27 -8.66 5.26
C GLY A 103 -15.70 -9.25 6.55
N LYS A 104 -14.38 -9.52 6.60
CA LYS A 104 -13.65 -10.00 7.78
C LYS A 104 -13.15 -8.88 8.71
N GLY A 105 -13.25 -7.60 8.32
CA GLY A 105 -12.98 -6.40 9.16
C GLY A 105 -11.59 -5.78 8.98
N SER A 106 -11.44 -4.54 9.44
CA SER A 106 -10.17 -3.76 9.48
C SER A 106 -9.63 -3.24 8.15
N VAL A 107 -10.50 -2.97 7.18
CA VAL A 107 -10.14 -2.34 5.92
C VAL A 107 -10.06 -0.81 6.08
N ALA A 108 -9.21 -0.19 5.29
CA ALA A 108 -9.01 1.24 5.30
C ALA A 108 -10.33 2.02 5.17
N ASN A 109 -10.61 2.86 6.17
CA ASN A 109 -11.78 3.72 6.21
C ASN A 109 -11.34 5.17 5.95
N ARG A 110 -11.84 5.77 4.87
CA ARG A 110 -11.50 7.12 4.44
C ARG A 110 -11.80 8.19 5.48
N ASP A 111 -12.88 8.06 6.23
CA ASP A 111 -13.28 9.05 7.23
C ASP A 111 -12.24 9.17 8.37
N LEU A 112 -11.56 8.07 8.68
CA LEU A 112 -10.53 8.04 9.72
C LEU A 112 -9.19 8.65 9.24
N LEU A 113 -9.02 8.87 7.95
CA LEU A 113 -7.79 9.46 7.36
C LEU A 113 -7.88 10.96 7.19
N LYS A 114 -9.10 11.52 7.20
CA LYS A 114 -9.34 12.93 6.90
C LYS A 114 -8.65 13.85 7.91
N GLY A 115 -7.92 14.84 7.39
CA GLY A 115 -7.20 15.85 8.18
C GLY A 115 -5.95 15.33 8.89
N GLN A 116 -5.56 14.06 8.68
CA GLN A 116 -4.43 13.44 9.34
C GLN A 116 -3.16 13.46 8.48
N THR A 117 -2.00 13.36 9.12
CA THR A 117 -0.75 12.99 8.46
C THR A 117 -0.79 11.48 8.20
N ILE A 118 -0.78 11.08 6.93
CA ILE A 118 -0.82 9.68 6.53
C ILE A 118 0.60 9.16 6.38
N ILE A 119 0.92 8.10 7.12
CA ILE A 119 2.18 7.37 6.97
C ILE A 119 1.86 6.10 6.18
N LEU A 120 2.19 6.12 4.89
CA LEU A 120 2.04 5.00 3.98
C LEU A 120 3.19 4.03 4.18
N VAL A 121 2.92 2.76 4.48
CA VAL A 121 3.94 1.79 4.87
C VAL A 121 3.86 0.52 4.06
N SER A 122 5.02 0.04 3.58
CA SER A 122 5.20 -1.28 3.00
C SER A 122 6.45 -1.94 3.60
N ASP A 123 6.53 -3.26 3.59
CA ASP A 123 7.74 -4.01 3.95
C ASP A 123 8.79 -4.03 2.85
N GLY A 124 8.39 -3.70 1.61
CA GLY A 124 9.27 -3.54 0.46
C GLY A 124 8.52 -3.02 -0.76
N LEU A 125 9.16 -2.16 -1.53
CA LEU A 125 8.58 -1.57 -2.74
C LEU A 125 9.43 -1.95 -3.95
N LYS A 126 9.00 -3.01 -4.65
CA LYS A 126 9.63 -3.45 -5.90
C LYS A 126 9.34 -2.50 -7.06
N SER A 127 8.11 -2.00 -7.13
CA SER A 127 7.63 -1.12 -8.20
C SER A 127 6.92 0.10 -7.63
N ALA A 128 6.70 1.09 -8.49
CA ALA A 128 5.90 2.27 -8.17
C ALA A 128 4.40 1.97 -8.06
N PHE A 129 3.94 0.85 -8.60
CA PHE A 129 2.54 0.57 -8.84
C PHE A 129 1.68 0.52 -7.58
N SER A 130 2.15 -0.12 -6.49
CA SER A 130 1.44 -0.13 -5.19
C SER A 130 1.22 1.29 -4.65
N LEU A 131 2.17 2.20 -4.93
CA LEU A 131 2.02 3.62 -4.58
C LEU A 131 0.95 4.30 -5.42
N ASP A 132 0.86 3.99 -6.71
CA ASP A 132 -0.13 4.58 -7.60
C ASP A 132 -1.56 4.22 -7.15
N LEU A 133 -1.79 2.97 -6.72
CA LEU A 133 -3.05 2.53 -6.14
C LEU A 133 -3.36 3.27 -4.84
N ALA A 134 -2.38 3.41 -3.96
CA ALA A 134 -2.56 4.15 -2.72
C ALA A 134 -2.86 5.64 -2.97
N LEU A 135 -2.20 6.25 -3.95
CA LEU A 135 -2.47 7.63 -4.35
C LEU A 135 -3.87 7.78 -4.94
N ALA A 136 -4.32 6.82 -5.77
CA ALA A 136 -5.69 6.80 -6.28
C ALA A 136 -6.71 6.73 -5.14
N TYR A 137 -6.48 5.87 -4.15
CA TYR A 137 -7.30 5.76 -2.94
C TYR A 137 -7.33 7.07 -2.14
N LEU A 138 -6.17 7.70 -1.91
CA LEU A 138 -6.03 8.91 -1.10
C LEU A 138 -6.50 10.18 -1.82
N LYS A 139 -6.57 10.19 -3.15
CA LYS A 139 -6.91 11.38 -3.97
C LYS A 139 -8.21 12.06 -3.58
N MET A 140 -9.17 11.27 -3.07
CA MET A 140 -10.50 11.78 -2.67
C MET A 140 -10.57 12.16 -1.19
N ILE A 141 -9.45 12.13 -0.48
CA ILE A 141 -9.38 12.39 0.95
C ILE A 141 -8.57 13.66 1.18
N ASP A 142 -9.13 14.59 1.95
CA ASP A 142 -8.40 15.78 2.40
C ASP A 142 -7.44 15.39 3.54
N ILE A 143 -6.21 14.98 3.18
CA ILE A 143 -5.15 14.63 4.13
C ILE A 143 -4.25 15.83 4.42
N LYS A 144 -3.69 15.90 5.62
CA LYS A 144 -2.76 16.97 6.01
C LYS A 144 -1.41 16.85 5.30
N LYS A 145 -0.88 15.63 5.24
CA LYS A 145 0.46 15.33 4.72
C LYS A 145 0.56 13.85 4.36
N LEU A 146 1.35 13.54 3.34
CA LEU A 146 1.69 12.18 2.95
C LEU A 146 3.17 11.86 3.22
N VAL A 147 3.40 10.91 4.10
CA VAL A 147 4.73 10.36 4.41
C VAL A 147 4.80 8.94 3.89
N ILE A 148 5.84 8.60 3.13
CA ILE A 148 6.01 7.25 2.58
C ILE A 148 7.20 6.58 3.27
N ALA A 149 6.99 5.39 3.80
CA ALA A 149 7.99 4.68 4.59
C ALA A 149 8.12 3.21 4.18
N THR A 150 9.33 2.78 3.88
CA THR A 150 9.65 1.37 3.58
C THR A 150 11.06 1.02 4.03
N PRO A 151 11.31 -0.21 4.51
CA PRO A 151 12.67 -0.67 4.79
C PRO A 151 13.53 -0.76 3.54
N ILE A 152 12.94 -1.17 2.40
CA ILE A 152 13.67 -1.38 1.15
C ILE A 152 12.80 -0.99 -0.05
N ALA A 153 13.44 -0.39 -1.06
CA ALA A 153 12.77 -0.04 -2.31
C ALA A 153 13.73 -0.15 -3.50
N SER A 154 13.18 -0.39 -4.68
CA SER A 154 13.92 -0.21 -5.94
C SER A 154 14.15 1.28 -6.23
N VAL A 155 15.14 1.58 -7.07
CA VAL A 155 15.38 2.97 -7.52
C VAL A 155 14.12 3.59 -8.12
N LYS A 156 13.41 2.87 -9.00
CA LYS A 156 12.16 3.35 -9.63
C LYS A 156 11.06 3.65 -8.60
N ALA A 157 10.95 2.82 -7.55
CA ALA A 157 9.98 3.07 -6.49
C ALA A 157 10.35 4.32 -5.67
N VAL A 158 11.64 4.53 -5.37
CA VAL A 158 12.13 5.73 -4.66
C VAL A 158 11.85 6.99 -5.47
N ASP A 159 12.11 6.99 -6.78
CA ASP A 159 11.80 8.11 -7.66
C ASP A 159 10.31 8.47 -7.60
N ARG A 160 9.45 7.45 -7.60
CA ARG A 160 8.01 7.65 -7.44
C ARG A 160 7.62 8.18 -6.05
N MET A 161 8.26 7.67 -4.99
CA MET A 161 8.06 8.16 -3.62
C MET A 161 8.38 9.67 -3.52
N HIS A 162 9.46 10.12 -4.16
CA HIS A 162 9.85 11.54 -4.18
C HIS A 162 8.82 12.45 -4.85
N ILE A 163 8.15 11.94 -5.90
CA ILE A 163 7.12 12.70 -6.61
C ILE A 163 5.80 12.71 -5.84
N ALA A 164 5.50 11.61 -5.16
CA ALA A 164 4.19 11.36 -4.56
C ALA A 164 4.06 11.88 -3.13
N GLY A 165 5.11 11.76 -2.32
CA GLY A 165 5.07 12.07 -0.89
C GLY A 165 5.68 13.42 -0.54
N ASP A 166 5.18 14.03 0.52
CA ASP A 166 5.79 15.23 1.13
C ASP A 166 7.11 14.88 1.83
N GLU A 167 7.20 13.66 2.36
CA GLU A 167 8.40 13.10 2.97
C GLU A 167 8.53 11.61 2.69
N LEU A 168 9.77 11.15 2.63
CA LEU A 168 10.06 9.73 2.45
C LEU A 168 11.09 9.22 3.45
N TYR A 169 10.91 7.97 3.84
CA TYR A 169 11.83 7.21 4.67
C TYR A 169 12.08 5.85 4.02
N CYS A 170 13.24 5.69 3.40
CA CYS A 170 13.73 4.42 2.89
C CYS A 170 15.04 4.08 3.59
N LEU A 171 15.21 2.84 4.08
CA LEU A 171 16.45 2.45 4.75
C LEU A 171 17.48 1.96 3.77
N SER A 172 17.06 1.26 2.71
CA SER A 172 17.92 0.72 1.68
C SER A 172 17.28 0.87 0.31
N VAL A 173 18.07 1.33 -0.66
CA VAL A 173 17.68 1.44 -2.06
C VAL A 173 18.50 0.43 -2.87
N VAL A 174 17.85 -0.34 -3.72
CA VAL A 174 18.48 -1.38 -4.54
C VAL A 174 18.17 -1.18 -6.02
N GLU A 175 19.17 -1.39 -6.87
CA GLU A 175 19.03 -1.27 -8.32
C GLU A 175 18.23 -2.45 -8.87
N ASP A 176 18.67 -3.68 -8.56
CA ASP A 176 18.05 -4.92 -9.01
C ASP A 176 17.22 -5.55 -7.88
N TYR A 177 15.97 -5.12 -7.77
CA TYR A 177 15.07 -5.65 -6.76
C TYR A 177 14.58 -7.05 -7.14
N ILE A 178 15.02 -8.06 -6.41
CA ILE A 178 14.68 -9.48 -6.67
C ILE A 178 13.28 -9.79 -6.12
N SER A 179 13.18 -9.87 -4.81
CA SER A 179 11.92 -10.06 -4.06
C SER A 179 12.08 -9.48 -2.67
N THR A 180 10.98 -9.15 -2.01
CA THR A 180 11.02 -8.64 -0.64
C THR A 180 11.68 -9.66 0.31
N ASP A 181 11.36 -10.95 0.16
CA ASP A 181 11.91 -12.03 0.99
C ASP A 181 13.44 -12.15 0.91
N HIS A 182 14.02 -11.82 -0.24
CA HIS A 182 15.47 -11.88 -0.44
C HIS A 182 16.26 -10.98 0.50
N TYR A 183 15.66 -9.90 0.97
CA TYR A 183 16.32 -8.85 1.76
C TYR A 183 16.06 -8.95 3.26
N TYR A 184 15.30 -9.95 3.70
CA TYR A 184 15.02 -10.23 5.10
C TYR A 184 15.68 -11.53 5.54
N ASP A 185 16.41 -11.51 6.66
CA ASP A 185 16.99 -12.72 7.27
C ASP A 185 15.89 -13.71 7.66
N LYS A 186 14.78 -13.17 8.17
CA LYS A 186 13.53 -13.89 8.45
C LYS A 186 12.36 -12.98 8.11
N ARG A 187 11.47 -13.46 7.28
CA ARG A 187 10.21 -12.80 6.96
C ARG A 187 9.07 -13.66 7.47
N ASP A 188 8.91 -13.65 8.80
CA ASP A 188 7.79 -14.33 9.46
C ASP A 188 6.58 -13.39 9.42
N ILE A 189 5.86 -13.37 8.28
CA ILE A 189 4.58 -12.66 8.16
C ILE A 189 3.49 -13.67 8.52
N PRO A 190 2.64 -13.34 9.51
CA PRO A 190 1.48 -14.15 9.84
C PRO A 190 0.53 -14.30 8.64
N GLU A 191 -0.31 -15.32 8.67
CA GLU A 191 -1.37 -15.49 7.68
C GLU A 191 -2.31 -14.27 7.66
N HIS A 192 -2.89 -13.96 6.50
CA HIS A 192 -3.74 -12.78 6.32
C HIS A 192 -4.83 -12.64 7.39
N ASP A 193 -5.50 -13.74 7.73
CA ASP A 193 -6.55 -13.75 8.78
C ASP A 193 -5.99 -13.39 10.16
N GLU A 194 -4.75 -13.74 10.47
CA GLU A 194 -4.08 -13.35 11.71
C GLU A 194 -3.72 -11.86 11.71
N ILE A 195 -3.27 -11.33 10.57
CA ILE A 195 -3.03 -9.88 10.38
C ILE A 195 -4.32 -9.09 10.61
N ILE A 196 -5.43 -9.51 10.04
CA ILE A 196 -6.74 -8.88 10.25
C ILE A 196 -7.15 -8.90 11.73
N ASN A 197 -6.91 -10.01 12.44
CA ASN A 197 -7.18 -10.09 13.88
C ASN A 197 -6.26 -9.17 14.70
N MET A 198 -4.98 -9.07 14.34
CA MET A 198 -4.05 -8.11 14.97
C MET A 198 -4.54 -6.67 14.80
N LEU A 199 -4.99 -6.28 13.61
CA LEU A 199 -5.50 -4.94 13.34
C LEU A 199 -6.74 -4.63 14.18
N LYS A 200 -7.67 -5.58 14.34
CA LYS A 200 -8.86 -5.42 15.21
C LYS A 200 -8.45 -5.17 16.65
N ASN A 201 -7.56 -5.99 17.18
CA ASN A 201 -7.08 -5.85 18.56
C ASN A 201 -6.37 -4.51 18.79
N LEU A 202 -5.59 -4.02 17.81
CA LEU A 202 -4.93 -2.72 17.90
C LEU A 202 -5.94 -1.56 17.92
N ILE A 203 -7.01 -1.64 17.13
CA ILE A 203 -8.07 -0.63 17.10
C ILE A 203 -8.83 -0.59 18.45
N GLU A 204 -9.14 -1.75 19.03
CA GLU A 204 -9.83 -1.85 20.32
C GLU A 204 -8.98 -1.33 21.49
N MET A 205 -7.66 -1.41 21.41
CA MET A 205 -6.76 -0.89 22.45
C MET A 205 -6.64 0.64 22.46
N TRP A 206 -7.10 1.33 21.40
CA TRP A 206 -6.98 2.79 21.26
C TRP A 206 -8.33 3.52 21.36
N GLN A 207 -9.44 2.80 21.55
CA GLN A 207 -10.77 3.36 21.90
C GLN A 207 -10.92 3.46 23.41
#